data_c1820f53a41a216d2ee13b28af3e3ac6
#
_entry.id   c1820f53a41a216d2ee13b28af3e3ac6
#
_cell.length_a   1.000
_cell.length_b   1.000
_cell.length_c   1.000
_cell.angle_alpha   90.00
_cell.angle_beta   90.00
_cell.angle_gamma   90.00
#
_symmetry.space_group_name_H-M   'P 1'
#
loop_
_entity.id
_entity.type
_entity.pdbx_description
1 polymer ?
#
loop_
_entity_poly.entity_id
_entity_poly.type
_entity_poly.pdbx_seq_one_letter_code
_entity_poly.pdbx_strand_id
1 'polypeptide(L)'
;MKKNIFRNTVCILLCLLMLSGGFLVSCNKNEEPSGDNSGAGTEEKVTVVRLKENIKYGSKVTEAKIEEVQVNKADLPEGTILNKDDVLGKFTTTEMYAGEYFLPVKLADKRPTNVDENGDTVVEDDGIINFLDAGYVMVTDYLKPDTGADVSEAIQKLIDENPNRTLYFPDGVYLLSKPITTSADPAKTVSFKLSNFAHFKAMDTWETRSEPLFKLGATDMTDEFASATYHYSLEGGIFDGSDKADAIWVMGAGNVSIRYSSIKNTVVGIHVKANDAEGNGPTVDVHTVNIVGSGTVDSYGVILDTNDNTLTNMRIASNLIAIKLTGSENFLRNLHPLFIFEAPLNNVEVYKQSVAFYDEGKQNFYDNCYNDQFATGFYFSKDTASIMDCCFNYWYSEKYAVHNSYVCEGQFNGIIRYSSSDVGHADKGTECNFLLVGEAGGKGTIDTVYFNPEKVSENDASKDYLINNPIY
;
A
#
# COMPACT_ATOMS: atom_id res chain seq x y z
N MET A 1 5.93 -4.89 37.18
CA MET A 1 6.66 -5.79 36.24
C MET A 1 6.31 -7.28 36.31
N LYS A 2 5.23 -7.72 36.93
CA LYS A 2 4.84 -9.17 37.01
C LYS A 2 3.56 -9.56 36.24
N LYS A 3 2.86 -8.63 35.59
CA LYS A 3 1.61 -8.92 34.85
C LYS A 3 1.75 -9.22 33.34
N ASN A 4 2.88 -8.90 32.73
CA ASN A 4 3.06 -9.09 31.28
C ASN A 4 3.69 -10.44 30.88
N ILE A 5 4.30 -11.15 31.84
CA ILE A 5 4.90 -12.47 31.58
C ILE A 5 3.83 -13.56 31.43
N PHE A 6 2.71 -13.42 32.13
CA PHE A 6 1.63 -14.43 32.10
C PHE A 6 0.83 -14.45 30.79
N ARG A 7 0.72 -13.32 30.08
CA ARG A 7 -0.02 -13.24 28.81
C ARG A 7 0.75 -13.84 27.62
N ASN A 8 2.07 -13.72 27.61
CA ASN A 8 2.88 -14.28 26.52
C ASN A 8 3.06 -15.81 26.64
N THR A 9 3.03 -16.35 27.86
CA THR A 9 3.16 -17.80 28.09
C THR A 9 1.89 -18.56 27.69
N VAL A 10 0.72 -17.94 27.85
CA VAL A 10 -0.56 -18.54 27.44
C VAL A 10 -0.72 -18.58 25.90
N CYS A 11 -0.25 -17.56 25.19
CA CYS A 11 -0.28 -17.57 23.72
C CYS A 11 0.67 -18.63 23.10
N ILE A 12 1.82 -18.86 23.70
CA ILE A 12 2.76 -19.88 23.22
C ILE A 12 2.24 -21.29 23.48
N LEU A 13 1.54 -21.52 24.59
CA LEU A 13 0.94 -22.82 24.91
C LEU A 13 -0.25 -23.16 23.99
N LEU A 14 -1.05 -22.18 23.57
CA LEU A 14 -2.14 -22.39 22.62
C LEU A 14 -1.66 -22.68 21.19
N CYS A 15 -0.54 -22.13 20.76
CA CYS A 15 0.05 -22.44 19.44
C CYS A 15 0.70 -23.83 19.38
N LEU A 16 1.20 -24.36 20.51
CA LEU A 16 1.78 -25.71 20.58
C LEU A 16 0.73 -26.83 20.65
N LEU A 17 -0.49 -26.54 21.06
CA LEU A 17 -1.59 -27.53 21.10
C LEU A 17 -2.29 -27.75 19.75
N MET A 18 -2.04 -26.91 18.75
CA MET A 18 -2.62 -27.07 17.40
C MET A 18 -1.71 -27.85 16.43
N LEU A 19 -0.49 -28.21 16.83
CA LEU A 19 0.51 -28.88 15.99
C LEU A 19 0.71 -30.38 16.33
N SER A 20 -0.05 -30.97 17.27
CA SER A 20 0.11 -32.35 17.70
C SER A 20 -1.02 -33.31 17.27
N GLY A 21 -1.74 -32.99 16.20
CA GLY A 21 -2.73 -33.89 15.57
C GLY A 21 -2.11 -34.78 14.46
N GLY A 22 -0.94 -35.34 14.68
CA GLY A 22 -0.32 -36.28 13.75
C GLY A 22 -0.73 -37.71 14.11
N PHE A 23 -1.38 -38.39 13.19
CA PHE A 23 -1.74 -39.80 13.24
C PHE A 23 -0.48 -40.68 13.42
N LEU A 24 -0.41 -41.38 14.54
CA LEU A 24 0.50 -42.51 14.72
C LEU A 24 -0.20 -43.77 14.26
N VAL A 25 0.16 -44.24 13.08
CA VAL A 25 -0.09 -45.64 12.68
C VAL A 25 1.01 -46.47 13.33
N SER A 26 0.66 -47.23 14.34
CA SER A 26 1.53 -48.23 14.99
C SER A 26 1.47 -49.53 14.20
N CYS A 27 2.57 -49.89 13.52
CA CYS A 27 2.78 -51.25 13.08
C CYS A 27 3.29 -52.09 14.26
N ASN A 28 2.48 -53.02 14.71
CA ASN A 28 2.97 -54.06 15.59
C ASN A 28 2.96 -55.40 14.85
N LYS A 29 4.16 -55.99 14.74
CA LYS A 29 4.39 -57.34 14.22
C LYS A 29 4.43 -58.32 15.37
N ASN A 30 3.93 -59.49 15.08
CA ASN A 30 4.11 -60.83 15.69
C ASN A 30 3.16 -61.22 16.77
N GLU A 31 2.31 -62.21 16.39
CA GLU A 31 2.39 -63.59 16.92
C GLU A 31 1.26 -64.42 16.27
N GLU A 32 1.66 -65.51 15.61
CA GLU A 32 0.71 -66.62 15.35
C GLU A 32 0.44 -67.37 16.64
N PRO A 33 -0.78 -67.90 16.78
CA PRO A 33 -0.89 -69.33 16.67
C PRO A 33 -2.15 -69.85 15.92
N SER A 34 -1.93 -70.94 15.27
CA SER A 34 -2.84 -71.92 14.71
C SER A 34 -4.22 -72.05 15.33
N GLY A 35 -5.25 -72.04 14.46
CA GLY A 35 -6.61 -72.40 14.82
C GLY A 35 -7.49 -72.43 13.59
N ASP A 36 -7.58 -73.58 13.00
CA ASP A 36 -8.51 -74.04 11.96
C ASP A 36 -9.92 -73.54 12.20
N ASN A 37 -10.54 -72.77 11.28
CA ASN A 37 -11.96 -72.89 10.99
C ASN A 37 -12.28 -72.30 9.60
N SER A 38 -12.54 -73.16 8.68
CA SER A 38 -13.15 -72.97 7.40
C SER A 38 -14.49 -72.30 7.50
N GLY A 39 -14.49 -71.03 7.10
CA GLY A 39 -15.67 -70.24 6.76
C GLY A 39 -15.38 -69.47 5.50
N ALA A 40 -15.57 -70.07 4.34
CA ALA A 40 -15.54 -69.37 3.06
C ALA A 40 -16.70 -68.36 3.03
N GLY A 41 -16.44 -67.17 3.58
CA GLY A 41 -17.29 -66.01 3.26
C GLY A 41 -16.99 -65.69 1.80
N THR A 42 -17.94 -65.91 0.93
CA THR A 42 -17.95 -65.42 -0.43
C THR A 42 -17.78 -63.90 -0.38
N GLU A 43 -16.57 -63.42 -0.68
CA GLU A 43 -16.33 -61.98 -0.83
C GLU A 43 -17.31 -61.46 -1.90
N GLU A 44 -18.31 -60.68 -1.46
CA GLU A 44 -19.29 -60.05 -2.37
C GLU A 44 -18.59 -59.01 -3.21
N LYS A 45 -18.28 -59.36 -4.48
CA LYS A 45 -17.73 -58.41 -5.45
C LYS A 45 -18.85 -57.60 -6.07
N VAL A 46 -18.64 -56.32 -6.15
CA VAL A 46 -19.56 -55.40 -6.79
C VAL A 46 -18.83 -54.59 -7.88
N THR A 47 -19.56 -54.28 -8.94
CA THR A 47 -19.09 -53.32 -9.94
C THR A 47 -19.33 -51.91 -9.42
N VAL A 48 -18.31 -51.08 -9.45
CA VAL A 48 -18.39 -49.67 -9.01
C VAL A 48 -17.73 -48.76 -10.01
N VAL A 49 -18.21 -47.54 -10.09
CA VAL A 49 -17.66 -46.48 -10.94
C VAL A 49 -16.64 -45.69 -10.15
N ARG A 50 -15.46 -45.49 -10.78
CA ARG A 50 -14.43 -44.58 -10.27
C ARG A 50 -13.88 -43.67 -11.35
N LEU A 51 -13.14 -42.63 -10.93
CA LEU A 51 -12.45 -41.73 -11.85
C LEU A 51 -11.27 -42.40 -12.53
N LYS A 52 -11.17 -42.22 -13.85
CA LYS A 52 -10.05 -42.66 -14.67
C LYS A 52 -8.91 -41.63 -14.71
N GLU A 53 -9.24 -40.36 -14.57
CA GLU A 53 -8.31 -39.23 -14.60
C GLU A 53 -8.75 -38.15 -13.59
N ASN A 54 -7.84 -37.25 -13.22
CA ASN A 54 -8.15 -36.13 -12.32
C ASN A 54 -9.16 -35.18 -12.98
N ILE A 55 -10.12 -34.69 -12.22
CA ILE A 55 -11.08 -33.68 -12.67
C ILE A 55 -11.16 -32.53 -11.68
N LYS A 56 -11.32 -31.33 -12.20
CA LYS A 56 -11.42 -30.10 -11.41
C LYS A 56 -12.80 -29.95 -10.78
N TYR A 57 -12.87 -29.07 -9.79
CA TYR A 57 -14.16 -28.59 -9.25
C TYR A 57 -15.08 -28.08 -10.36
N GLY A 58 -16.35 -28.41 -10.31
CA GLY A 58 -17.36 -27.98 -11.28
C GLY A 58 -17.32 -28.64 -12.65
N SER A 59 -16.39 -29.59 -12.85
CA SER A 59 -16.32 -30.33 -14.10
C SER A 59 -17.49 -31.29 -14.27
N LYS A 60 -17.98 -31.41 -15.51
CA LYS A 60 -18.99 -32.40 -15.86
C LYS A 60 -18.38 -33.80 -15.93
N VAL A 61 -19.02 -34.75 -15.26
CA VAL A 61 -18.65 -36.16 -15.30
C VAL A 61 -19.14 -36.74 -16.63
N THR A 62 -18.21 -37.17 -17.47
CA THR A 62 -18.48 -37.77 -18.76
C THR A 62 -17.99 -39.22 -18.83
N GLU A 63 -18.47 -40.01 -19.76
CA GLU A 63 -18.08 -41.43 -19.92
C GLU A 63 -16.57 -41.62 -20.14
N ALA A 64 -15.93 -40.65 -20.80
CA ALA A 64 -14.46 -40.69 -21.01
C ALA A 64 -13.64 -40.58 -19.73
N LYS A 65 -14.20 -39.97 -18.69
CA LYS A 65 -13.53 -39.68 -17.41
C LYS A 65 -13.71 -40.77 -16.34
N ILE A 66 -14.54 -41.77 -16.61
CA ILE A 66 -14.89 -42.81 -15.64
C ILE A 66 -14.53 -44.20 -16.16
N GLU A 67 -14.38 -45.13 -15.24
CA GLU A 67 -14.25 -46.57 -15.53
C GLU A 67 -15.05 -47.38 -14.50
N GLU A 68 -15.53 -48.54 -14.95
CA GLU A 68 -16.18 -49.53 -14.05
C GLU A 68 -15.16 -50.58 -13.64
N VAL A 69 -15.04 -50.82 -12.36
CA VAL A 69 -14.12 -51.81 -11.77
C VAL A 69 -14.84 -52.72 -10.83
N GLN A 70 -14.37 -53.97 -10.72
CA GLN A 70 -14.85 -54.94 -9.73
C GLN A 70 -13.97 -54.89 -8.48
N VAL A 71 -14.61 -54.62 -7.33
CA VAL A 71 -13.93 -54.56 -6.04
C VAL A 71 -14.77 -55.29 -4.98
N ASN A 72 -14.15 -55.66 -3.88
CA ASN A 72 -14.91 -56.22 -2.74
C ASN A 72 -15.75 -55.10 -2.13
N LYS A 73 -16.99 -55.40 -1.89
CA LYS A 73 -17.97 -54.45 -1.33
C LYS A 73 -17.53 -53.87 0.02
N ALA A 74 -16.83 -54.69 0.80
CA ALA A 74 -16.26 -54.28 2.08
C ALA A 74 -15.15 -53.22 1.99
N ASP A 75 -14.53 -53.08 0.83
CA ASP A 75 -13.42 -52.13 0.60
C ASP A 75 -13.92 -50.75 0.12
N LEU A 76 -15.23 -50.61 -0.09
CA LEU A 76 -15.77 -49.34 -0.58
C LEU A 76 -16.12 -48.41 0.59
N PRO A 77 -15.85 -47.10 0.45
CA PRO A 77 -16.40 -46.11 1.38
C PRO A 77 -17.90 -46.18 1.49
N GLU A 78 -18.45 -45.96 2.67
CA GLU A 78 -19.89 -45.92 2.90
C GLU A 78 -20.54 -44.83 2.01
N GLY A 79 -21.64 -45.20 1.35
CA GLY A 79 -22.38 -44.30 0.45
C GLY A 79 -21.77 -44.17 -0.94
N THR A 80 -20.80 -45.03 -1.33
CA THR A 80 -20.25 -45.03 -2.70
C THR A 80 -21.35 -45.30 -3.73
N ILE A 81 -21.38 -44.47 -4.79
CA ILE A 81 -22.31 -44.63 -5.90
C ILE A 81 -21.81 -45.77 -6.80
N LEU A 82 -22.62 -46.79 -6.97
CA LEU A 82 -22.26 -47.99 -7.75
C LEU A 82 -22.61 -47.88 -9.22
N ASN A 83 -23.72 -47.25 -9.55
CA ASN A 83 -24.22 -47.18 -10.90
C ASN A 83 -23.66 -45.95 -11.64
N LYS A 84 -23.13 -46.19 -12.85
CA LYS A 84 -22.58 -45.11 -13.68
C LYS A 84 -23.63 -44.06 -14.11
N ASP A 85 -24.89 -44.49 -14.27
CA ASP A 85 -25.96 -43.57 -14.67
C ASP A 85 -26.27 -42.52 -13.59
N ASP A 86 -25.93 -42.85 -12.33
CA ASP A 86 -26.12 -41.92 -11.18
C ASP A 86 -25.01 -40.87 -11.08
N VAL A 87 -23.92 -41.01 -11.85
CA VAL A 87 -22.81 -40.05 -11.84
C VAL A 87 -22.68 -39.32 -13.17
N LEU A 88 -23.08 -39.92 -14.29
CA LEU A 88 -22.99 -39.31 -15.63
C LEU A 88 -23.85 -38.06 -15.72
N GLY A 89 -23.26 -37.02 -16.31
CA GLY A 89 -23.93 -35.74 -16.52
C GLY A 89 -23.96 -34.82 -15.29
N LYS A 90 -23.59 -35.32 -14.09
CA LYS A 90 -23.46 -34.50 -12.88
C LYS A 90 -22.17 -33.70 -12.88
N PHE A 91 -22.09 -32.72 -11.99
CA PHE A 91 -20.94 -31.85 -11.83
C PHE A 91 -20.25 -32.10 -10.49
N THR A 92 -18.91 -32.05 -10.47
CA THR A 92 -18.15 -32.22 -9.23
C THR A 92 -18.30 -31.01 -8.32
N THR A 93 -18.47 -31.25 -7.02
CA THR A 93 -18.51 -30.20 -5.97
C THR A 93 -17.15 -29.99 -5.30
N THR A 94 -16.11 -30.71 -5.74
CA THR A 94 -14.72 -30.61 -5.30
C THR A 94 -13.81 -31.12 -6.40
N GLU A 95 -12.53 -30.78 -6.37
CA GLU A 95 -11.52 -31.48 -7.17
C GLU A 95 -11.45 -32.93 -6.77
N MET A 96 -11.36 -33.84 -7.74
CA MET A 96 -11.27 -35.29 -7.53
C MET A 96 -10.11 -35.88 -8.36
N TYR A 97 -9.52 -36.96 -7.84
CA TYR A 97 -8.33 -37.55 -8.42
C TYR A 97 -8.60 -38.94 -9.02
N ALA A 98 -7.79 -39.32 -9.99
CA ALA A 98 -7.86 -40.63 -10.61
C ALA A 98 -7.87 -41.76 -9.56
N GLY A 99 -8.77 -42.72 -9.73
CA GLY A 99 -8.98 -43.82 -8.79
C GLY A 99 -9.97 -43.54 -7.65
N GLU A 100 -10.43 -42.30 -7.47
CA GLU A 100 -11.45 -41.99 -6.46
C GLU A 100 -12.83 -42.50 -6.85
N TYR A 101 -13.57 -42.96 -5.83
CA TYR A 101 -14.99 -43.35 -5.96
C TYR A 101 -15.88 -42.12 -5.79
N PHE A 102 -17.04 -42.19 -6.44
CA PHE A 102 -18.06 -41.13 -6.33
C PHE A 102 -18.89 -41.28 -5.09
N LEU A 103 -19.03 -40.21 -4.34
CA LEU A 103 -19.93 -40.03 -3.23
C LEU A 103 -20.96 -38.97 -3.55
N PRO A 104 -22.25 -39.09 -3.07
CA PRO A 104 -23.28 -38.10 -3.34
C PRO A 104 -22.86 -36.66 -2.97
N VAL A 105 -22.10 -36.47 -1.90
CA VAL A 105 -21.62 -35.19 -1.44
C VAL A 105 -20.63 -34.53 -2.41
N LYS A 106 -19.99 -35.30 -3.28
CA LYS A 106 -19.01 -34.81 -4.30
C LYS A 106 -19.65 -34.49 -5.65
N LEU A 107 -20.98 -34.62 -5.77
CA LEU A 107 -21.70 -34.41 -7.02
C LEU A 107 -22.90 -33.48 -6.84
N ALA A 108 -23.21 -32.72 -7.87
CA ALA A 108 -24.39 -31.86 -7.98
C ALA A 108 -25.08 -32.05 -9.33
N ASP A 109 -26.41 -31.91 -9.35
CA ASP A 109 -27.22 -31.98 -10.59
C ASP A 109 -27.06 -30.73 -11.45
N LYS A 110 -26.70 -29.63 -10.84
CA LYS A 110 -26.47 -28.35 -11.52
C LYS A 110 -24.99 -28.02 -11.44
N ARG A 111 -24.49 -27.43 -12.52
CA ARG A 111 -23.14 -26.90 -12.55
C ARG A 111 -22.99 -25.85 -11.44
N PRO A 112 -21.90 -25.92 -10.63
CA PRO A 112 -21.55 -24.80 -9.78
C PRO A 112 -21.40 -23.53 -10.61
N THR A 113 -21.87 -22.41 -10.09
CA THR A 113 -21.69 -21.11 -10.74
C THR A 113 -20.21 -20.80 -10.96
N ASN A 114 -19.87 -20.19 -12.10
CA ASN A 114 -18.54 -19.71 -12.46
C ASN A 114 -17.53 -20.74 -13.02
N VAL A 115 -17.99 -21.92 -13.45
CA VAL A 115 -17.09 -22.85 -14.15
C VAL A 115 -17.78 -23.45 -15.38
N ASP A 116 -17.01 -23.74 -16.45
CA ASP A 116 -17.47 -24.45 -17.62
C ASP A 116 -17.56 -25.97 -17.38
N GLU A 117 -17.92 -26.74 -18.38
CA GLU A 117 -18.04 -28.20 -18.26
C GLU A 117 -16.69 -28.92 -18.05
N ASN A 118 -15.57 -28.23 -18.18
CA ASN A 118 -14.23 -28.71 -17.89
C ASN A 118 -13.71 -28.31 -16.49
N GLY A 119 -14.52 -27.51 -15.74
CA GLY A 119 -14.14 -26.95 -14.45
C GLY A 119 -13.24 -25.73 -14.57
N ASP A 120 -13.11 -25.14 -15.76
CA ASP A 120 -12.42 -23.88 -15.97
C ASP A 120 -13.34 -22.70 -15.63
N THR A 121 -12.82 -21.68 -14.96
CA THR A 121 -13.60 -20.51 -14.59
C THR A 121 -14.12 -19.82 -15.85
N VAL A 122 -15.45 -19.80 -16.02
CA VAL A 122 -16.12 -19.09 -17.11
C VAL A 122 -16.90 -17.94 -16.51
N VAL A 123 -16.70 -16.80 -17.06
CA VAL A 123 -17.59 -15.65 -16.84
C VAL A 123 -18.78 -15.82 -17.78
N GLU A 124 -19.76 -16.66 -17.41
CA GLU A 124 -21.05 -16.72 -18.11
C GLU A 124 -22.03 -15.73 -17.47
N ASP A 125 -22.79 -15.06 -18.30
CA ASP A 125 -23.68 -13.92 -17.99
C ASP A 125 -25.02 -14.35 -17.35
N ASP A 126 -25.06 -15.45 -16.60
CA ASP A 126 -26.32 -15.95 -16.01
C ASP A 126 -26.26 -16.03 -14.47
N GLY A 127 -26.22 -14.88 -13.84
CA GLY A 127 -26.37 -14.72 -12.39
C GLY A 127 -25.07 -14.52 -11.63
N ILE A 128 -23.95 -14.32 -12.30
CA ILE A 128 -22.75 -13.73 -11.73
C ILE A 128 -23.07 -12.27 -11.46
N ILE A 129 -22.68 -11.77 -10.29
CA ILE A 129 -22.68 -10.34 -10.03
C ILE A 129 -21.88 -9.71 -11.17
N ASN A 130 -22.58 -9.04 -12.07
CA ASN A 130 -21.95 -8.22 -13.08
C ASN A 130 -21.12 -7.20 -12.32
N PHE A 131 -19.80 -7.17 -12.51
CA PHE A 131 -18.94 -6.21 -11.84
C PHE A 131 -19.43 -4.77 -12.06
N LEU A 132 -20.04 -4.49 -13.22
CA LEU A 132 -20.70 -3.21 -13.50
C LEU A 132 -21.86 -2.92 -12.52
N ASP A 133 -22.66 -3.93 -12.19
CA ASP A 133 -23.77 -3.78 -11.22
C ASP A 133 -23.26 -3.57 -9.79
N ALA A 134 -22.07 -4.09 -9.49
CA ALA A 134 -21.36 -3.84 -8.24
C ALA A 134 -20.61 -2.49 -8.24
N GLY A 135 -20.64 -1.71 -9.31
CA GLY A 135 -19.96 -0.42 -9.41
C GLY A 135 -18.52 -0.49 -9.91
N TYR A 136 -18.03 -1.66 -10.32
CA TYR A 136 -16.68 -1.85 -10.83
C TYR A 136 -16.64 -1.98 -12.35
N VAL A 137 -15.55 -1.47 -12.94
CA VAL A 137 -15.21 -1.68 -14.35
C VAL A 137 -13.86 -2.39 -14.41
N MET A 138 -13.83 -3.58 -14.97
CA MET A 138 -12.59 -4.31 -15.20
C MET A 138 -11.90 -3.73 -16.44
N VAL A 139 -10.76 -3.07 -16.25
CA VAL A 139 -10.07 -2.35 -17.33
C VAL A 139 -9.58 -3.29 -18.43
N THR A 140 -9.23 -4.53 -18.12
CA THR A 140 -8.75 -5.52 -19.08
C THR A 140 -9.83 -6.02 -20.04
N ASP A 141 -11.10 -5.72 -19.82
CA ASP A 141 -12.17 -5.98 -20.77
C ASP A 141 -12.12 -5.01 -21.96
N TYR A 142 -11.42 -3.90 -21.83
CA TYR A 142 -11.35 -2.82 -22.83
C TYR A 142 -9.94 -2.59 -23.39
N LEU A 143 -8.91 -2.79 -22.56
CA LEU A 143 -7.52 -2.62 -22.98
C LEU A 143 -6.64 -3.71 -22.34
N LYS A 144 -5.48 -3.97 -22.94
CA LYS A 144 -4.53 -4.96 -22.40
C LYS A 144 -3.28 -4.26 -21.89
N PRO A 145 -2.80 -4.61 -20.68
CA PRO A 145 -1.47 -4.23 -20.23
C PRO A 145 -0.36 -4.96 -21.02
N ASP A 146 0.89 -4.62 -20.79
CA ASP A 146 2.09 -5.28 -21.30
C ASP A 146 2.22 -5.33 -22.84
N THR A 147 1.47 -4.52 -23.55
CA THR A 147 1.51 -4.47 -25.04
C THR A 147 2.67 -3.62 -25.57
N GLY A 148 3.30 -2.81 -24.74
CA GLY A 148 4.26 -1.80 -25.16
C GLY A 148 3.64 -0.57 -25.82
N ALA A 149 2.33 -0.53 -25.98
CA ALA A 149 1.60 0.59 -26.57
C ALA A 149 1.14 1.60 -25.50
N ASP A 150 0.96 2.85 -25.92
CA ASP A 150 0.31 3.89 -25.12
C ASP A 150 -1.16 3.55 -24.89
N VAL A 151 -1.57 3.56 -23.63
CA VAL A 151 -2.95 3.30 -23.21
C VAL A 151 -3.66 4.53 -22.65
N SER A 152 -3.04 5.70 -22.71
CA SER A 152 -3.57 6.94 -22.11
C SER A 152 -4.97 7.28 -22.59
N GLU A 153 -5.21 7.25 -23.92
CA GLU A 153 -6.52 7.57 -24.50
C GLU A 153 -7.57 6.52 -24.16
N ALA A 154 -7.18 5.25 -24.13
CA ALA A 154 -8.11 4.17 -23.80
C ALA A 154 -8.55 4.26 -22.33
N ILE A 155 -7.63 4.55 -21.41
CA ILE A 155 -7.97 4.77 -20.00
C ILE A 155 -8.84 6.03 -19.84
N GLN A 156 -8.47 7.14 -20.50
CA GLN A 156 -9.27 8.37 -20.43
C GLN A 156 -10.71 8.15 -20.92
N LYS A 157 -10.87 7.43 -22.01
CA LYS A 157 -12.20 7.07 -22.53
C LYS A 157 -12.99 6.23 -21.52
N LEU A 158 -12.35 5.28 -20.84
CA LEU A 158 -13.02 4.47 -19.81
C LEU A 158 -13.51 5.33 -18.64
N ILE A 159 -12.72 6.33 -18.23
CA ILE A 159 -13.11 7.28 -17.19
C ILE A 159 -14.36 8.06 -17.64
N ASP A 160 -14.32 8.63 -18.83
CA ASP A 160 -15.38 9.49 -19.38
C ASP A 160 -16.70 8.73 -19.59
N GLU A 161 -16.62 7.44 -19.95
CA GLU A 161 -17.79 6.59 -20.23
C GLU A 161 -18.35 5.90 -18.95
N ASN A 162 -17.64 5.93 -17.83
CA ASN A 162 -18.01 5.21 -16.61
C ASN A 162 -18.06 6.12 -15.36
N PRO A 163 -18.90 7.17 -15.35
CA PRO A 163 -19.01 8.05 -14.19
C PRO A 163 -19.48 7.29 -12.94
N ASN A 164 -18.99 7.71 -11.78
CA ASN A 164 -19.29 7.13 -10.46
C ASN A 164 -18.97 5.64 -10.31
N ARG A 165 -18.00 5.14 -11.08
CA ARG A 165 -17.55 3.75 -10.99
C ARG A 165 -16.17 3.67 -10.35
N THR A 166 -15.80 2.46 -9.94
CA THR A 166 -14.43 2.13 -9.57
C THR A 166 -13.78 1.37 -10.72
N LEU A 167 -12.71 1.92 -11.26
CA LEU A 167 -11.91 1.26 -12.29
C LEU A 167 -10.91 0.30 -11.61
N TYR A 168 -11.01 -0.98 -11.92
CA TYR A 168 -10.09 -1.99 -11.42
C TYR A 168 -9.02 -2.32 -12.46
N PHE A 169 -7.75 -2.12 -12.09
CA PHE A 169 -6.58 -2.40 -12.92
C PHE A 169 -5.85 -3.65 -12.39
N PRO A 170 -5.90 -4.77 -13.11
CA PRO A 170 -5.07 -5.94 -12.81
C PRO A 170 -3.57 -5.68 -12.97
N ASP A 171 -2.75 -6.68 -12.61
CA ASP A 171 -1.31 -6.66 -12.82
C ASP A 171 -0.96 -6.40 -14.28
N GLY A 172 0.16 -5.74 -14.50
CA GLY A 172 0.73 -5.46 -15.81
C GLY A 172 1.19 -4.01 -15.97
N VAL A 173 1.89 -3.72 -17.04
CA VAL A 173 2.45 -2.40 -17.34
C VAL A 173 1.49 -1.62 -18.25
N TYR A 174 1.08 -0.46 -17.77
CA TYR A 174 0.23 0.52 -18.46
C TYR A 174 1.09 1.73 -18.84
N LEU A 175 1.50 1.80 -20.11
CA LEU A 175 2.34 2.89 -20.60
C LEU A 175 1.51 4.13 -20.92
N LEU A 176 1.96 5.28 -20.40
CA LEU A 176 1.27 6.55 -20.58
C LEU A 176 2.16 7.56 -21.31
N SER A 177 1.64 8.19 -22.36
CA SER A 177 2.29 9.31 -23.04
C SER A 177 1.76 10.67 -22.62
N LYS A 178 0.64 10.70 -21.89
CA LYS A 178 -0.01 11.92 -21.36
C LYS A 178 -0.79 11.63 -20.08
N PRO A 179 -1.11 12.67 -19.30
CA PRO A 179 -1.86 12.54 -18.05
C PRO A 179 -3.21 11.87 -18.21
N ILE A 180 -3.57 11.07 -17.20
CA ILE A 180 -4.94 10.59 -16.97
C ILE A 180 -5.64 11.62 -16.07
N THR A 181 -6.83 12.06 -16.46
CA THR A 181 -7.54 13.15 -15.78
C THR A 181 -8.92 12.70 -15.31
N THR A 182 -9.28 13.05 -14.06
CA THR A 182 -10.65 12.84 -13.55
C THR A 182 -11.38 14.16 -13.33
N SER A 183 -12.70 14.09 -13.27
CA SER A 183 -13.57 15.22 -13.02
C SER A 183 -13.65 15.57 -11.52
N ALA A 184 -13.80 16.86 -11.21
CA ALA A 184 -14.13 17.36 -9.88
C ALA A 184 -15.62 17.23 -9.57
N ASP A 185 -16.48 17.05 -10.59
CA ASP A 185 -17.91 16.84 -10.43
C ASP A 185 -18.16 15.47 -9.77
N PRO A 186 -18.77 15.42 -8.57
CA PRO A 186 -19.07 14.16 -7.89
C PRO A 186 -19.99 13.22 -8.69
N ALA A 187 -20.75 13.76 -9.65
CA ALA A 187 -21.57 12.95 -10.56
C ALA A 187 -20.76 12.28 -11.68
N LYS A 188 -19.50 12.67 -11.89
CA LYS A 188 -18.65 12.16 -12.98
C LYS A 188 -17.33 11.56 -12.51
N THR A 189 -16.93 11.79 -11.27
CA THR A 189 -15.66 11.30 -10.76
C THR A 189 -15.60 9.77 -10.71
N VAL A 190 -14.40 9.21 -10.68
CA VAL A 190 -14.16 7.77 -10.58
C VAL A 190 -13.17 7.48 -9.45
N SER A 191 -13.28 6.29 -8.87
CA SER A 191 -12.25 5.74 -7.97
C SER A 191 -11.38 4.73 -8.71
N PHE A 192 -10.17 4.50 -8.18
CA PHE A 192 -9.22 3.55 -8.73
C PHE A 192 -8.88 2.47 -7.71
N LYS A 193 -9.06 1.22 -8.11
CA LYS A 193 -8.57 0.05 -7.40
C LYS A 193 -7.53 -0.64 -8.26
N LEU A 194 -6.30 -0.62 -7.79
CA LEU A 194 -5.15 -1.09 -8.54
C LEU A 194 -4.58 -2.32 -7.86
N SER A 195 -4.29 -3.36 -8.63
CA SER A 195 -3.48 -4.47 -8.12
C SER A 195 -2.10 -3.97 -7.70
N ASN A 196 -1.42 -4.67 -6.80
CA ASN A 196 -0.09 -4.29 -6.31
C ASN A 196 0.94 -4.17 -7.44
N PHE A 197 0.75 -4.86 -8.55
CA PHE A 197 1.62 -4.83 -9.73
C PHE A 197 0.96 -4.17 -10.95
N ALA A 198 -0.14 -3.46 -10.79
CA ALA A 198 -0.63 -2.53 -11.81
C ALA A 198 0.36 -1.36 -11.91
N HIS A 199 1.18 -1.34 -12.95
CA HIS A 199 2.33 -0.45 -13.09
C HIS A 199 2.07 0.61 -14.16
N PHE A 200 1.77 1.84 -13.75
CA PHE A 200 1.62 3.00 -14.63
C PHE A 200 2.99 3.64 -14.84
N LYS A 201 3.40 3.76 -16.09
CA LYS A 201 4.74 4.24 -16.40
C LYS A 201 4.71 5.30 -17.49
N ALA A 202 5.41 6.42 -17.26
CA ALA A 202 5.65 7.43 -18.29
C ALA A 202 6.47 6.84 -19.43
N MET A 203 6.02 7.04 -20.67
CA MET A 203 6.74 6.65 -21.88
C MET A 203 7.95 7.57 -22.13
N ASP A 204 8.87 7.11 -22.95
CA ASP A 204 10.03 7.92 -23.36
C ASP A 204 9.63 9.20 -24.10
N THR A 205 8.47 9.21 -24.72
CA THR A 205 7.83 10.34 -25.40
C THR A 205 7.22 11.38 -24.44
N TRP A 206 7.23 11.14 -23.12
CA TRP A 206 6.71 12.11 -22.15
C TRP A 206 7.50 13.41 -22.24
N GLU A 207 6.85 14.47 -22.70
CA GLU A 207 7.54 15.73 -23.02
C GLU A 207 7.58 16.71 -21.84
N THR A 208 6.60 16.64 -20.95
CA THR A 208 6.38 17.63 -19.90
C THR A 208 6.83 17.13 -18.55
N ARG A 209 7.95 17.64 -18.07
CA ARG A 209 8.53 17.27 -16.77
C ARG A 209 7.67 17.68 -15.55
N SER A 210 6.81 18.69 -15.73
CA SER A 210 5.93 19.21 -14.67
C SER A 210 4.52 18.66 -14.70
N GLU A 211 4.25 17.63 -15.52
CA GLU A 211 2.94 17.00 -15.60
C GLU A 211 2.92 15.65 -14.87
N PRO A 212 1.80 15.29 -14.19
CA PRO A 212 1.69 14.03 -13.48
C PRO A 212 1.17 12.91 -14.37
N LEU A 213 1.37 11.64 -13.93
CA LEU A 213 0.68 10.49 -14.54
C LEU A 213 -0.84 10.59 -14.34
N PHE A 214 -1.27 11.03 -13.15
CA PHE A 214 -2.68 11.18 -12.78
C PHE A 214 -2.98 12.58 -12.26
N LYS A 215 -4.02 13.22 -12.82
CA LYS A 215 -4.63 14.48 -12.35
C LYS A 215 -6.03 14.19 -11.79
N LEU A 216 -6.14 14.05 -10.50
CA LEU A 216 -7.40 13.76 -9.85
C LEU A 216 -8.20 15.06 -9.62
N GLY A 217 -9.45 15.10 -10.07
CA GLY A 217 -10.33 16.22 -9.90
C GLY A 217 -9.96 17.48 -10.71
N ALA A 218 -9.33 17.32 -11.87
CA ALA A 218 -8.75 18.44 -12.63
C ALA A 218 -9.71 19.09 -13.63
N THR A 219 -10.85 18.46 -13.93
CA THR A 219 -11.85 19.01 -14.86
C THR A 219 -13.17 19.29 -14.16
N ASP A 220 -14.03 20.09 -14.79
CA ASP A 220 -15.38 20.44 -14.29
C ASP A 220 -15.40 21.12 -12.90
N MET A 221 -14.30 21.79 -12.53
CA MET A 221 -14.22 22.52 -11.27
C MET A 221 -15.17 23.70 -11.27
N THR A 222 -15.97 23.79 -10.20
CA THR A 222 -16.86 24.93 -9.93
C THR A 222 -16.78 25.29 -8.44
N ASP A 223 -17.22 26.52 -8.06
CA ASP A 223 -17.28 26.94 -6.66
C ASP A 223 -18.20 26.03 -5.81
N GLU A 224 -19.22 25.43 -6.42
CA GLU A 224 -20.09 24.46 -5.77
C GLU A 224 -19.30 23.18 -5.38
N PHE A 225 -18.45 22.70 -6.26
CA PHE A 225 -17.64 21.51 -6.00
C PHE A 225 -16.43 21.79 -5.11
N ALA A 226 -15.96 23.03 -5.05
CA ALA A 226 -14.87 23.43 -4.16
C ALA A 226 -15.19 23.22 -2.66
N SER A 227 -16.47 23.11 -2.30
CA SER A 227 -16.92 22.82 -0.93
C SER A 227 -17.65 21.48 -0.78
N ALA A 228 -17.66 20.64 -1.82
CA ALA A 228 -18.39 19.38 -1.79
C ALA A 228 -17.73 18.35 -0.87
N THR A 229 -18.54 17.67 -0.08
CA THR A 229 -18.11 16.64 0.88
C THR A 229 -18.30 15.23 0.32
N TYR A 230 -17.74 14.96 -0.84
CA TYR A 230 -17.74 13.61 -1.40
C TYR A 230 -16.36 12.97 -1.27
N HIS A 231 -16.31 11.66 -1.34
CA HIS A 231 -15.11 10.89 -1.15
C HIS A 231 -14.85 9.97 -2.35
N TYR A 232 -13.60 9.96 -2.84
CA TYR A 232 -13.13 8.99 -3.81
C TYR A 232 -11.71 8.54 -3.49
N SER A 233 -11.24 7.46 -4.13
CA SER A 233 -9.99 6.83 -3.73
C SER A 233 -9.13 6.39 -4.91
N LEU A 234 -7.83 6.39 -4.66
CA LEU A 234 -6.82 5.71 -5.44
C LEU A 234 -6.10 4.72 -4.53
N GLU A 235 -6.22 3.43 -4.79
CA GLU A 235 -5.73 2.40 -3.91
C GLU A 235 -4.89 1.37 -4.65
N GLY A 236 -3.64 1.16 -4.19
CA GLY A 236 -2.68 0.21 -4.77
C GLY A 236 -1.82 0.79 -5.89
N GLY A 237 -1.22 -0.10 -6.68
CA GLY A 237 -0.47 0.21 -7.88
C GLY A 237 0.95 0.76 -7.70
N ILE A 238 1.66 0.82 -8.84
CA ILE A 238 3.01 1.39 -8.96
C ILE A 238 2.93 2.55 -9.96
N PHE A 239 3.45 3.71 -9.56
CA PHE A 239 3.54 4.91 -10.42
C PHE A 239 5.02 5.21 -10.69
N ASP A 240 5.44 5.09 -11.94
CA ASP A 240 6.82 5.29 -12.40
C ASP A 240 6.89 6.49 -13.33
N GLY A 241 7.44 7.60 -12.84
CA GLY A 241 7.59 8.83 -13.62
C GLY A 241 8.69 8.78 -14.65
N SER A 242 9.53 7.72 -14.68
CA SER A 242 10.69 7.58 -15.58
C SER A 242 11.63 8.80 -15.52
N ASP A 243 11.77 9.45 -14.36
CA ASP A 243 12.50 10.68 -14.08
C ASP A 243 12.03 11.90 -14.91
N LYS A 244 10.83 11.86 -15.44
CA LYS A 244 10.25 12.88 -16.33
C LYS A 244 8.93 13.46 -15.82
N ALA A 245 8.10 12.61 -15.23
CA ALA A 245 6.76 12.96 -14.79
C ALA A 245 6.65 13.05 -13.27
N ASP A 246 5.70 13.83 -12.79
CA ASP A 246 5.15 13.66 -11.45
C ASP A 246 4.24 12.42 -11.39
N ALA A 247 3.94 11.91 -10.20
CA ALA A 247 3.04 10.76 -10.15
C ALA A 247 1.57 11.20 -10.08
N ILE A 248 1.17 11.89 -9.02
CA ILE A 248 -0.23 12.17 -8.74
C ILE A 248 -0.38 13.63 -8.34
N TRP A 249 -1.25 14.35 -9.05
CA TRP A 249 -1.79 15.63 -8.60
C TRP A 249 -3.22 15.43 -8.12
N VAL A 250 -3.53 16.01 -6.99
CA VAL A 250 -4.91 16.11 -6.47
C VAL A 250 -5.35 17.55 -6.58
N MET A 251 -6.44 17.76 -7.26
CA MET A 251 -6.99 19.07 -7.60
C MET A 251 -8.50 19.05 -7.30
N GLY A 252 -9.12 20.18 -7.41
CA GLY A 252 -10.57 20.22 -7.33
C GLY A 252 -11.09 20.28 -5.91
N ALA A 253 -12.03 19.44 -5.58
CA ALA A 253 -12.72 19.42 -4.30
C ALA A 253 -12.96 18.00 -3.80
N GLY A 254 -13.42 17.91 -2.55
CA GLY A 254 -13.74 16.65 -1.88
C GLY A 254 -12.59 16.05 -1.09
N ASN A 255 -12.83 14.86 -0.56
CA ASN A 255 -11.87 14.09 0.21
C ASN A 255 -11.29 12.96 -0.65
N VAL A 256 -9.98 12.92 -0.80
CA VAL A 256 -9.29 11.91 -1.60
C VAL A 256 -8.44 11.03 -0.71
N SER A 257 -8.67 9.71 -0.76
CA SER A 257 -7.77 8.75 -0.13
C SER A 257 -6.78 8.18 -1.15
N ILE A 258 -5.48 8.24 -0.83
CA ILE A 258 -4.41 7.57 -1.60
C ILE A 258 -3.76 6.55 -0.68
N ARG A 259 -3.85 5.25 -1.02
CA ARG A 259 -3.43 4.19 -0.10
C ARG A 259 -2.70 3.06 -0.80
N TYR A 260 -1.72 2.47 -0.09
CA TYR A 260 -1.00 1.25 -0.49
C TYR A 260 -0.30 1.34 -1.85
N SER A 261 0.05 2.55 -2.29
CA SER A 261 0.70 2.79 -3.57
C SER A 261 2.22 2.86 -3.43
N SER A 262 2.92 2.49 -4.49
CA SER A 262 4.36 2.68 -4.64
C SER A 262 4.63 3.70 -5.74
N ILE A 263 5.39 4.74 -5.43
CA ILE A 263 5.74 5.82 -6.35
C ILE A 263 7.26 5.81 -6.54
N LYS A 264 7.74 5.86 -7.78
CA LYS A 264 9.16 5.84 -8.06
C LYS A 264 9.55 6.67 -9.29
N ASN A 265 10.80 7.12 -9.31
CA ASN A 265 11.40 7.85 -10.42
C ASN A 265 10.55 9.07 -10.83
N THR A 266 10.02 9.81 -9.85
CA THR A 266 9.13 10.96 -10.08
C THR A 266 9.80 12.25 -9.65
N VAL A 267 9.53 13.35 -10.34
CA VAL A 267 10.00 14.68 -9.94
C VAL A 267 9.25 15.13 -8.69
N VAL A 268 7.92 14.99 -8.72
CA VAL A 268 7.06 15.12 -7.54
C VAL A 268 6.24 13.85 -7.37
N GLY A 269 6.25 13.27 -6.17
CA GLY A 269 5.46 12.07 -5.89
C GLY A 269 3.98 12.38 -5.82
N ILE A 270 3.56 13.19 -4.87
CA ILE A 270 2.16 13.62 -4.69
C ILE A 270 2.13 15.14 -4.54
N HIS A 271 1.27 15.81 -5.30
CA HIS A 271 1.05 17.25 -5.18
C HIS A 271 -0.45 17.53 -4.99
N VAL A 272 -0.82 18.01 -3.82
CA VAL A 272 -2.17 18.49 -3.51
C VAL A 272 -2.21 19.97 -3.75
N LYS A 273 -2.93 20.39 -4.79
CA LYS A 273 -2.93 21.76 -5.28
C LYS A 273 -4.10 22.58 -4.70
N ALA A 274 -3.76 23.74 -4.18
CA ALA A 274 -4.79 24.70 -3.78
C ALA A 274 -5.52 25.29 -5.00
N ASN A 275 -6.79 25.62 -4.81
CA ASN A 275 -7.63 26.29 -5.80
C ASN A 275 -7.43 27.81 -5.76
N ASP A 276 -6.97 28.34 -4.62
CA ASP A 276 -6.77 29.76 -4.38
C ASP A 276 -5.52 30.02 -3.49
N ALA A 277 -5.24 31.28 -3.25
CA ALA A 277 -4.10 31.73 -2.45
C ALA A 277 -4.29 31.51 -0.92
N GLU A 278 -5.50 31.26 -0.48
CA GLU A 278 -5.85 30.98 0.91
C GLU A 278 -5.62 29.51 1.30
N GLY A 279 -5.29 28.65 0.34
CA GLY A 279 -5.06 27.22 0.54
C GLY A 279 -6.34 26.37 0.53
N ASN A 280 -7.45 26.93 0.03
CA ASN A 280 -8.66 26.15 -0.18
C ASN A 280 -8.48 25.16 -1.32
N GLY A 281 -9.03 23.96 -1.17
CA GLY A 281 -8.90 22.92 -2.17
C GLY A 281 -9.29 21.55 -1.63
N PRO A 282 -8.85 20.48 -2.30
CA PRO A 282 -9.11 19.14 -1.83
C PRO A 282 -8.35 18.85 -0.52
N THR A 283 -8.93 18.01 0.31
CA THR A 283 -8.21 17.39 1.41
C THR A 283 -7.82 15.95 1.05
N VAL A 284 -6.65 15.51 1.49
CA VAL A 284 -6.18 14.17 1.23
C VAL A 284 -5.91 13.39 2.52
N ASP A 285 -6.20 12.09 2.47
CA ASP A 285 -5.73 11.10 3.43
C ASP A 285 -4.76 10.16 2.69
N VAL A 286 -3.46 10.40 2.85
CA VAL A 286 -2.42 9.54 2.27
C VAL A 286 -1.93 8.56 3.33
N HIS A 287 -2.08 7.28 3.07
CA HIS A 287 -1.77 6.25 4.05
C HIS A 287 -0.99 5.09 3.44
N THR A 288 0.14 4.73 4.06
CA THR A 288 0.98 3.59 3.63
C THR A 288 1.40 3.69 2.16
N VAL A 289 1.98 4.83 1.80
CA VAL A 289 2.56 5.07 0.47
C VAL A 289 4.08 5.17 0.60
N ASN A 290 4.79 4.47 -0.28
CA ASN A 290 6.24 4.58 -0.39
C ASN A 290 6.61 5.41 -1.63
N ILE A 291 7.50 6.39 -1.45
CA ILE A 291 7.98 7.26 -2.53
C ILE A 291 9.50 7.12 -2.63
N VAL A 292 9.98 6.84 -3.82
CA VAL A 292 11.40 6.95 -4.19
C VAL A 292 11.49 7.91 -5.37
N GLY A 293 11.84 9.16 -5.12
CA GLY A 293 11.89 10.20 -6.15
C GLY A 293 12.95 9.97 -7.22
N SER A 294 13.03 10.89 -8.16
CA SER A 294 14.01 10.88 -9.27
C SER A 294 15.44 11.15 -8.82
N GLY A 295 15.64 11.63 -7.58
CA GLY A 295 16.96 12.03 -7.10
C GLY A 295 17.50 13.30 -7.74
N THR A 296 16.66 14.11 -8.38
CA THR A 296 17.05 15.38 -9.01
C THR A 296 17.00 16.54 -8.03
N VAL A 297 17.70 17.64 -8.36
CA VAL A 297 17.79 18.85 -7.51
C VAL A 297 16.48 19.63 -7.39
N ASP A 298 15.48 19.27 -8.15
CA ASP A 298 14.13 19.84 -8.16
C ASP A 298 13.06 18.79 -7.73
N SER A 299 13.49 17.74 -7.04
CA SER A 299 12.59 16.64 -6.64
C SER A 299 11.95 16.87 -5.28
N TYR A 300 10.66 16.53 -5.22
CA TYR A 300 9.84 16.55 -3.99
C TYR A 300 9.12 15.21 -3.82
N GLY A 301 9.07 14.73 -2.59
CA GLY A 301 8.24 13.55 -2.29
C GLY A 301 6.76 13.90 -2.27
N VAL A 302 6.37 14.86 -1.42
CA VAL A 302 4.98 15.34 -1.29
C VAL A 302 4.97 16.87 -1.23
N ILE A 303 4.02 17.49 -1.91
CA ILE A 303 3.69 18.92 -1.78
C ILE A 303 2.23 19.04 -1.37
N LEU A 304 1.97 19.76 -0.27
CA LEU A 304 0.61 20.07 0.21
C LEU A 304 0.43 21.58 0.18
N ASP A 305 -0.33 22.07 -0.81
CA ASP A 305 -0.68 23.49 -0.91
C ASP A 305 -1.99 23.81 -0.17
N THR A 306 -2.72 22.77 0.28
CA THR A 306 -4.00 22.89 0.95
C THR A 306 -3.90 22.63 2.46
N ASN A 307 -4.97 22.98 3.18
CA ASN A 307 -5.10 22.75 4.62
C ASN A 307 -5.74 21.39 4.92
N ASP A 308 -5.71 20.97 6.20
CA ASP A 308 -6.45 19.81 6.75
C ASP A 308 -6.10 18.44 6.14
N ASN A 309 -4.92 18.29 5.54
CA ASN A 309 -4.48 17.02 5.00
C ASN A 309 -3.93 16.10 6.10
N THR A 310 -4.02 14.79 5.83
CA THR A 310 -3.44 13.77 6.70
C THR A 310 -2.45 12.91 5.90
N LEU A 311 -1.20 12.86 6.35
CA LEU A 311 -0.17 11.94 5.84
C LEU A 311 0.21 10.95 6.94
N THR A 312 0.15 9.63 6.63
CA THR A 312 0.37 8.61 7.65
C THR A 312 1.17 7.42 7.11
N ASN A 313 2.14 6.93 7.91
CA ASN A 313 2.88 5.69 7.61
C ASN A 313 3.58 5.71 6.24
N MET A 314 4.33 6.75 5.94
CA MET A 314 5.02 6.88 4.64
C MET A 314 6.54 6.78 4.80
N ARG A 315 7.19 6.20 3.79
CA ARG A 315 8.63 6.32 3.54
C ARG A 315 8.85 7.13 2.28
N ILE A 316 9.76 8.09 2.36
CA ILE A 316 10.00 9.04 1.27
C ILE A 316 11.52 9.16 1.08
N ALA A 317 12.03 8.71 -0.06
CA ALA A 317 13.46 8.65 -0.33
C ALA A 317 13.84 9.29 -1.66
N SER A 318 15.11 9.61 -1.86
CA SER A 318 15.67 10.10 -3.12
C SER A 318 15.01 11.40 -3.62
N ASN A 319 14.77 12.35 -2.71
CA ASN A 319 14.26 13.70 -3.02
C ASN A 319 15.18 14.75 -2.39
N LEU A 320 15.24 15.94 -3.00
CA LEU A 320 15.92 17.09 -2.36
C LEU A 320 15.09 17.60 -1.18
N ILE A 321 13.80 17.73 -1.36
CA ILE A 321 12.84 18.05 -0.30
C ILE A 321 11.83 16.90 -0.20
N ALA A 322 11.75 16.26 0.97
CA ALA A 322 10.87 15.12 1.08
C ALA A 322 9.41 15.55 1.18
N ILE A 323 9.08 16.52 2.03
CA ILE A 323 7.72 17.02 2.20
C ILE A 323 7.76 18.54 2.24
N LYS A 324 6.96 19.18 1.38
CA LYS A 324 6.74 20.62 1.37
C LYS A 324 5.29 20.92 1.70
N LEU A 325 5.07 21.85 2.65
CA LEU A 325 3.77 22.35 3.08
C LEU A 325 3.71 23.86 2.82
N THR A 326 2.70 24.32 2.09
CA THR A 326 2.36 25.73 2.01
C THR A 326 1.06 26.01 2.77
N GLY A 327 0.22 24.99 2.95
CA GLY A 327 -0.99 25.01 3.76
C GLY A 327 -0.73 24.81 5.26
N SER A 328 -1.75 25.05 6.07
CA SER A 328 -1.74 24.92 7.52
C SER A 328 -2.68 23.80 8.00
N GLU A 329 -2.61 23.49 9.29
CA GLU A 329 -3.50 22.53 9.95
C GLU A 329 -3.40 21.08 9.39
N ASN A 330 -2.27 20.77 8.75
CA ASN A 330 -1.99 19.43 8.24
C ASN A 330 -1.48 18.52 9.36
N PHE A 331 -1.86 17.25 9.30
CA PHE A 331 -1.48 16.20 10.25
C PHE A 331 -0.52 15.21 9.61
N LEU A 332 0.72 15.21 10.09
CA LEU A 332 1.81 14.37 9.60
C LEU A 332 2.18 13.36 10.69
N ARG A 333 2.00 12.07 10.43
CA ARG A 333 2.20 11.05 11.44
C ARG A 333 2.98 9.86 10.93
N ASN A 334 3.98 9.44 11.70
CA ASN A 334 4.79 8.26 11.39
C ASN A 334 5.38 8.31 9.97
N LEU A 335 6.00 9.45 9.64
CA LEU A 335 6.64 9.68 8.35
C LEU A 335 8.15 9.51 8.50
N HIS A 336 8.77 8.86 7.50
CA HIS A 336 10.19 8.59 7.48
C HIS A 336 10.83 9.08 6.17
N PRO A 337 11.11 10.38 6.04
CA PRO A 337 12.03 10.89 5.03
C PRO A 337 13.45 10.32 5.20
N LEU A 338 14.03 9.82 4.11
CA LEU A 338 15.38 9.27 4.05
C LEU A 338 16.16 9.94 2.92
N PHE A 339 17.24 10.65 3.24
CA PHE A 339 18.11 11.21 2.24
C PHE A 339 19.06 10.16 1.66
N ILE A 340 19.08 10.03 0.33
CA ILE A 340 19.95 9.09 -0.37
C ILE A 340 21.10 9.86 -1.03
N PHE A 341 22.34 9.52 -0.67
CA PHE A 341 23.55 10.17 -1.15
C PHE A 341 23.99 9.63 -2.53
N GLU A 342 23.14 9.82 -3.53
CA GLU A 342 23.41 9.48 -4.92
C GLU A 342 23.49 10.75 -5.79
N ALA A 343 24.15 10.68 -6.94
CA ALA A 343 24.26 11.82 -7.84
C ALA A 343 22.89 12.17 -8.47
N PRO A 344 22.55 13.47 -8.56
CA PRO A 344 23.32 14.65 -8.20
C PRO A 344 23.23 15.08 -6.74
N LEU A 345 22.38 14.45 -5.92
CA LEU A 345 22.12 14.84 -4.54
C LEU A 345 23.35 14.70 -3.61
N ASN A 346 24.34 13.90 -4.00
CA ASN A 346 25.58 13.70 -3.24
C ASN A 346 26.60 14.86 -3.36
N ASN A 347 26.26 15.95 -4.04
CA ASN A 347 27.05 17.18 -4.05
C ASN A 347 26.81 17.95 -2.74
N VAL A 348 27.85 18.41 -2.08
CA VAL A 348 27.76 19.09 -0.78
C VAL A 348 26.89 20.36 -0.81
N GLU A 349 26.96 21.14 -1.87
CA GLU A 349 26.16 22.37 -1.99
C GLU A 349 24.69 22.08 -2.31
N VAL A 350 24.40 20.95 -2.94
CA VAL A 350 23.05 20.44 -3.13
C VAL A 350 22.52 19.86 -1.81
N TYR A 351 23.34 19.06 -1.13
CA TYR A 351 22.98 18.46 0.16
C TYR A 351 22.57 19.51 1.19
N LYS A 352 23.31 20.62 1.31
CA LYS A 352 22.97 21.72 2.25
C LYS A 352 21.56 22.29 2.04
N GLN A 353 20.98 22.11 0.85
CA GLN A 353 19.62 22.55 0.54
C GLN A 353 18.57 21.48 0.83
N SER A 354 18.99 20.28 1.22
CA SER A 354 18.07 19.18 1.47
C SER A 354 17.28 19.37 2.77
N VAL A 355 15.98 19.15 2.68
CA VAL A 355 15.06 19.34 3.80
C VAL A 355 14.08 18.17 3.88
N ALA A 356 13.93 17.60 5.08
CA ALA A 356 12.95 16.53 5.30
C ALA A 356 11.52 17.10 5.33
N PHE A 357 11.28 18.14 6.13
CA PHE A 357 9.98 18.80 6.28
C PHE A 357 10.15 20.31 6.08
N TYR A 358 9.75 20.79 4.91
CA TYR A 358 9.78 22.22 4.54
C TYR A 358 8.39 22.81 4.73
N ASP A 359 8.21 23.70 5.69
CA ASP A 359 6.92 24.23 6.14
C ASP A 359 6.84 25.75 5.94
N GLU A 360 5.91 26.20 5.08
CA GLU A 360 5.52 27.58 4.89
C GLU A 360 4.16 27.91 5.57
N GLY A 361 3.51 26.90 6.17
CA GLY A 361 2.27 27.05 6.91
C GLY A 361 2.47 27.69 8.28
N LYS A 362 1.39 28.15 8.89
CA LYS A 362 1.46 28.77 10.23
C LYS A 362 1.46 27.76 11.35
N GLN A 363 0.71 26.67 11.18
CA GLN A 363 0.49 25.67 12.21
C GLN A 363 0.22 24.31 11.55
N ASN A 364 1.16 23.39 11.71
CA ASN A 364 1.05 22.01 11.29
C ASN A 364 1.40 21.07 12.46
N PHE A 365 0.96 19.82 12.38
CA PHE A 365 1.11 18.84 13.46
C PHE A 365 1.97 17.68 12.98
N TYR A 366 3.10 17.45 13.66
CA TYR A 366 4.06 16.39 13.39
C TYR A 366 4.12 15.45 14.58
N ASP A 367 3.68 14.19 14.38
CA ASP A 367 3.68 13.15 15.41
C ASP A 367 4.51 11.95 14.94
N ASN A 368 5.50 11.57 15.72
CA ASN A 368 6.39 10.44 15.43
C ASN A 368 7.02 10.51 14.00
N CYS A 369 7.44 11.71 13.58
CA CYS A 369 8.09 11.92 12.31
C CYS A 369 9.62 11.80 12.45
N TYR A 370 10.24 11.14 11.48
CA TYR A 370 11.66 10.79 11.53
C TYR A 370 12.40 11.39 10.32
N ASN A 371 13.28 12.35 10.57
CA ASN A 371 14.26 12.81 9.59
C ASN A 371 15.48 11.87 9.61
N ASP A 372 15.78 11.25 8.49
CA ASP A 372 16.96 10.41 8.32
C ASP A 372 17.90 11.02 7.27
N GLN A 373 19.00 11.63 7.74
CA GLN A 373 20.13 12.12 6.96
C GLN A 373 19.94 13.41 6.14
N PHE A 374 18.79 14.08 6.14
CA PHE A 374 18.68 15.40 5.48
C PHE A 374 19.50 16.45 6.23
N ALA A 375 20.05 17.42 5.49
CA ALA A 375 20.80 18.53 6.10
C ALA A 375 19.95 19.34 7.08
N THR A 376 18.67 19.53 6.77
CA THR A 376 17.69 20.14 7.67
C THR A 376 16.52 19.18 7.89
N GLY A 377 16.19 18.94 9.16
CA GLY A 377 15.04 18.12 9.54
C GLY A 377 13.74 18.87 9.30
N PHE A 378 13.46 19.86 10.14
CA PHE A 378 12.25 20.68 10.06
C PHE A 378 12.65 22.14 9.79
N TYR A 379 12.18 22.67 8.66
CA TYR A 379 12.44 24.04 8.24
C TYR A 379 11.13 24.81 8.11
N PHE A 380 10.99 25.89 8.86
CA PHE A 380 9.88 26.81 8.86
C PHE A 380 10.34 28.14 8.24
N SER A 381 9.80 28.47 7.08
CA SER A 381 10.22 29.67 6.32
C SER A 381 9.62 30.99 6.82
N LYS A 382 8.77 30.92 7.83
CA LYS A 382 8.04 32.03 8.46
C LYS A 382 7.91 31.79 9.97
N ASP A 383 7.15 32.69 10.63
CA ASP A 383 6.64 32.43 11.98
C ASP A 383 5.88 31.11 12.00
N THR A 384 6.20 30.28 12.98
CA THR A 384 5.50 29.00 13.13
C THR A 384 4.91 28.82 14.53
N ALA A 385 3.70 28.25 14.59
CA ALA A 385 3.07 27.71 15.79
C ALA A 385 2.90 26.18 15.70
N SER A 386 3.65 25.51 14.83
CA SER A 386 3.57 24.07 14.59
C SER A 386 3.97 23.28 15.82
N ILE A 387 3.44 22.06 15.93
CA ILE A 387 3.68 21.15 17.05
C ILE A 387 4.43 19.92 16.54
N MET A 388 5.63 19.70 17.11
CA MET A 388 6.48 18.55 16.85
C MET A 388 6.50 17.66 18.10
N ASP A 389 5.83 16.52 18.03
CA ASP A 389 5.67 15.57 19.12
C ASP A 389 6.31 14.23 18.76
N CYS A 390 7.12 13.68 19.66
CA CYS A 390 7.81 12.41 19.43
C CYS A 390 8.63 12.35 18.13
N CYS A 391 9.16 13.47 17.64
CA CYS A 391 9.91 13.53 16.40
C CYS A 391 11.39 13.17 16.63
N PHE A 392 12.00 12.57 15.60
CA PHE A 392 13.39 12.14 15.67
C PHE A 392 14.19 12.69 14.48
N ASN A 393 15.33 13.31 14.79
CA ASN A 393 16.32 13.73 13.81
C ASN A 393 17.57 12.86 13.93
N TYR A 394 17.96 12.21 12.86
CA TYR A 394 19.13 11.34 12.81
C TYR A 394 20.07 11.78 11.70
N TRP A 395 21.34 11.91 12.06
CA TRP A 395 22.37 12.27 11.12
C TRP A 395 23.66 11.50 11.37
N TYR A 396 24.16 10.83 10.33
CA TYR A 396 25.30 9.92 10.43
C TYR A 396 26.44 10.28 9.48
N SER A 397 26.26 11.22 8.54
CA SER A 397 27.24 11.44 7.48
C SER A 397 28.50 12.15 7.98
N GLU A 398 29.64 11.49 7.87
CA GLU A 398 30.96 12.08 8.05
C GLU A 398 31.37 13.03 6.89
N LYS A 399 30.63 13.03 5.81
CA LYS A 399 30.97 13.74 4.56
C LYS A 399 30.59 15.22 4.55
N TYR A 400 29.56 15.59 5.27
CA TYR A 400 28.91 16.89 5.13
C TYR A 400 28.86 17.61 6.46
N ALA A 401 29.24 18.90 6.42
CA ALA A 401 29.59 19.66 7.60
C ALA A 401 28.41 20.42 8.24
N VAL A 402 27.16 20.21 7.80
CA VAL A 402 26.00 20.94 8.31
C VAL A 402 24.83 20.00 8.55
N HIS A 403 24.28 20.09 9.76
CA HIS A 403 23.00 19.48 10.09
C HIS A 403 22.20 20.36 11.04
N ASN A 404 20.93 20.64 10.70
CA ASN A 404 20.02 21.39 11.54
C ASN A 404 18.78 20.55 11.83
N SER A 405 18.47 20.34 13.10
CA SER A 405 17.26 19.58 13.46
C SER A 405 16.01 20.41 13.21
N TYR A 406 16.00 21.66 13.68
CA TYR A 406 14.90 22.60 13.52
C TYR A 406 15.45 23.97 13.10
N VAL A 407 14.86 24.56 12.08
CA VAL A 407 15.15 25.93 11.61
C VAL A 407 13.86 26.69 11.48
N CYS A 408 13.77 27.88 12.05
CA CYS A 408 12.66 28.80 11.89
C CYS A 408 13.19 30.18 11.47
N GLU A 409 12.89 30.64 10.27
CA GLU A 409 13.36 31.94 9.78
C GLU A 409 12.64 33.13 10.40
N GLY A 410 11.39 32.94 10.82
CA GLY A 410 10.62 33.91 11.59
C GLY A 410 10.70 33.67 13.10
N GLN A 411 9.64 34.03 13.82
CA GLN A 411 9.48 33.78 15.23
C GLN A 411 9.04 32.33 15.50
N PHE A 412 9.73 31.65 16.39
CA PHE A 412 9.32 30.33 16.85
C PHE A 412 8.30 30.43 17.97
N ASN A 413 7.04 30.15 17.69
CA ASN A 413 5.92 30.07 18.64
C ASN A 413 5.39 28.64 18.78
N GLY A 414 6.10 27.65 18.23
CA GLY A 414 5.71 26.23 18.20
C GLY A 414 6.06 25.47 19.48
N ILE A 415 5.79 24.18 19.45
CA ILE A 415 6.11 23.25 20.54
C ILE A 415 6.96 22.12 20.00
N ILE A 416 8.11 21.86 20.61
CA ILE A 416 8.94 20.67 20.39
C ILE A 416 8.94 19.87 21.67
N ARG A 417 8.37 18.66 21.69
CA ARG A 417 8.32 17.85 22.91
C ARG A 417 8.50 16.36 22.62
N TYR A 418 9.01 15.65 23.63
CA TYR A 418 9.30 14.20 23.55
C TYR A 418 10.13 13.80 22.31
N SER A 419 10.92 14.73 21.81
CA SER A 419 11.65 14.62 20.56
C SER A 419 13.14 14.41 20.81
N SER A 420 13.86 13.88 19.82
CA SER A 420 15.29 13.67 19.94
C SER A 420 16.05 14.04 18.70
N SER A 421 17.34 14.34 18.87
CA SER A 421 18.27 14.61 17.78
C SER A 421 19.57 13.87 18.05
N ASP A 422 19.87 12.86 17.23
CA ASP A 422 21.11 12.10 17.28
C ASP A 422 22.06 12.56 16.19
N VAL A 423 23.03 13.38 16.58
CA VAL A 423 24.13 13.83 15.75
C VAL A 423 25.45 13.21 16.22
N GLY A 424 25.38 12.04 16.86
CA GLY A 424 26.46 11.35 17.52
C GLY A 424 27.73 11.12 16.68
N HIS A 425 27.58 11.06 15.38
CA HIS A 425 28.67 10.81 14.43
C HIS A 425 29.20 12.07 13.74
N ALA A 426 28.74 13.25 14.16
CA ALA A 426 29.29 14.51 13.63
C ALA A 426 30.79 14.62 13.99
N ASP A 427 31.62 14.75 12.97
CA ASP A 427 33.05 14.99 13.13
C ASP A 427 33.32 16.35 13.73
N LYS A 428 34.53 16.49 14.27
CA LYS A 428 35.03 17.82 14.72
C LYS A 428 35.01 18.80 13.56
N GLY A 429 34.29 19.90 13.73
CA GLY A 429 34.12 20.94 12.70
C GLY A 429 32.83 20.84 11.92
N THR A 430 31.95 19.88 12.23
CA THR A 430 30.59 19.84 11.72
C THR A 430 29.74 20.84 12.49
N GLU A 431 28.99 21.67 11.77
CA GLU A 431 28.00 22.55 12.36
C GLU A 431 26.70 21.79 12.58
N CYS A 432 26.33 21.61 13.84
CA CYS A 432 25.09 20.96 14.23
C CYS A 432 24.28 21.92 15.09
N ASN A 433 23.03 22.18 14.69
CA ASN A 433 22.12 23.00 15.45
C ASN A 433 20.86 22.20 15.81
N PHE A 434 20.43 22.30 17.07
CA PHE A 434 19.14 21.75 17.48
C PHE A 434 18.02 22.68 17.02
N LEU A 435 18.08 23.98 17.36
CA LEU A 435 17.10 24.97 16.92
C LEU A 435 17.80 26.29 16.54
N LEU A 436 17.66 26.66 15.28
CA LEU A 436 17.99 28.00 14.78
C LEU A 436 16.72 28.84 14.66
N VAL A 437 16.77 30.11 15.09
CA VAL A 437 15.64 31.04 15.01
C VAL A 437 16.13 32.35 14.41
N GLY A 438 15.45 32.82 13.34
CA GLY A 438 15.81 34.04 12.62
C GLY A 438 15.32 35.32 13.30
N GLU A 439 14.14 35.29 13.95
CA GLU A 439 13.56 36.45 14.59
C GLU A 439 13.33 36.24 16.10
N ALA A 440 13.77 37.22 16.91
CA ALA A 440 13.57 37.20 18.37
C ALA A 440 12.09 37.47 18.74
N GLY A 441 11.71 37.10 19.98
CA GLY A 441 10.41 37.42 20.59
C GLY A 441 9.37 36.31 20.46
N GLY A 442 9.70 35.16 19.88
CA GLY A 442 8.85 33.99 19.90
C GLY A 442 8.56 33.47 21.31
N LYS A 443 7.41 32.78 21.47
CA LYS A 443 6.94 32.22 22.75
C LYS A 443 6.84 30.69 22.68
N GLY A 444 7.62 30.07 21.83
CA GLY A 444 7.64 28.62 21.70
C GLY A 444 8.16 27.90 22.95
N THR A 445 7.99 26.61 22.95
CA THR A 445 8.37 25.74 24.09
C THR A 445 9.16 24.55 23.57
N ILE A 446 10.25 24.23 24.27
CA ILE A 446 10.98 22.97 24.12
C ILE A 446 10.82 22.20 25.42
N ASP A 447 10.30 20.97 25.37
CA ASP A 447 10.00 20.19 26.56
C ASP A 447 10.36 18.71 26.35
N THR A 448 11.04 18.15 27.34
CA THR A 448 11.41 16.73 27.40
C THR A 448 12.06 16.26 26.06
N VAL A 449 13.15 16.92 25.68
CA VAL A 449 13.91 16.59 24.48
C VAL A 449 15.26 15.96 24.80
N TYR A 450 15.74 15.12 23.88
CA TYR A 450 17.06 14.50 23.95
C TYR A 450 17.94 15.00 22.81
N PHE A 451 19.07 15.61 23.13
CA PHE A 451 20.13 15.94 22.18
C PHE A 451 21.47 16.07 22.92
N ASN A 452 22.57 15.90 22.20
CA ASN A 452 23.91 16.05 22.81
C ASN A 452 24.35 17.53 22.77
N PRO A 453 24.36 18.25 23.88
CA PRO A 453 24.68 19.67 23.90
C PRO A 453 26.17 19.98 23.57
N GLU A 454 27.07 19.00 23.73
CA GLU A 454 28.48 19.17 23.36
C GLU A 454 28.71 19.23 21.85
N LYS A 455 27.71 18.77 21.07
CA LYS A 455 27.74 18.74 19.63
C LYS A 455 26.90 19.83 18.98
N VAL A 456 26.22 20.64 19.78
CA VAL A 456 25.39 21.73 19.31
C VAL A 456 26.24 22.99 19.15
N SER A 457 26.05 23.72 18.07
CA SER A 457 26.77 24.94 17.73
C SER A 457 26.49 26.08 18.72
N GLU A 458 27.43 27.01 18.88
CA GLU A 458 27.26 28.18 19.78
C GLU A 458 26.09 29.09 19.37
N ASN A 459 25.72 29.08 18.10
CA ASN A 459 24.59 29.83 17.53
C ASN A 459 23.22 29.19 17.74
N ASP A 460 23.16 28.03 18.42
CA ASP A 460 21.90 27.35 18.68
C ASP A 460 21.02 28.18 19.63
N ALA A 461 19.81 28.50 19.22
CA ALA A 461 18.84 29.30 19.98
C ALA A 461 18.06 28.49 21.02
N SER A 462 18.21 27.18 21.10
CA SER A 462 17.44 26.35 22.02
C SER A 462 17.50 26.78 23.47
N LYS A 463 18.62 27.39 23.91
CA LYS A 463 18.80 27.96 25.27
C LYS A 463 17.90 29.16 25.56
N ASP A 464 17.44 29.86 24.55
CA ASP A 464 16.59 31.06 24.68
C ASP A 464 15.11 30.69 24.86
N TYR A 465 14.74 29.42 24.71
CA TYR A 465 13.41 28.89 24.90
C TYR A 465 13.32 28.07 26.18
N LEU A 466 12.10 27.92 26.68
CA LEU A 466 11.87 27.10 27.86
C LEU A 466 12.20 25.63 27.56
N ILE A 467 13.22 25.09 28.20
CA ILE A 467 13.61 23.69 28.10
C ILE A 467 13.25 23.02 29.44
N ASN A 468 12.30 22.10 29.38
CA ASN A 468 11.85 21.33 30.54
C ASN A 468 12.42 19.91 30.46
N ASN A 469 13.14 19.51 31.52
CA ASN A 469 13.66 18.16 31.69
C ASN A 469 14.38 17.58 30.44
N PRO A 470 15.41 18.25 29.93
CA PRO A 470 16.20 17.67 28.86
C PRO A 470 16.83 16.36 29.34
N ILE A 471 16.80 15.34 28.52
CA ILE A 471 17.45 14.06 28.80
C ILE A 471 18.72 14.05 27.97
N TYR A 472 19.85 14.01 28.64
CA TYR A 472 21.19 13.98 28.04
C TYR A 472 21.69 12.55 27.86
#